data_d111104bf70d7fcdfc6a04ba89f10eaa
#
_entry.id   d111104bf70d7fcdfc6a04ba89f10eaa
#
_cell.length_a   1.000
_cell.length_b   1.000
_cell.length_c   1.000
_cell.angle_alpha   90.00
_cell.angle_beta   90.00
_cell.angle_gamma   90.00
#
_symmetry.space_group_name_H-M   'P 1'
#
loop_
_entity.id
_entity.type
_entity.pdbx_description
1 polymer ?
#
loop_
_entity_poly.entity_id
_entity_poly.type
_entity_poly.pdbx_seq_one_letter_code
_entity_poly.pdbx_strand_id
1 'polypeptide(L)'
;MATEFFLKLWDNHIIQLGVWQTVYMTFLTSLFAYVIGLPLGVVLWVTDKDGLHPNKGVNTVLGFIVNFFRSIPAVILMVAMIPAAKLLLGTSTGNGAVIVTLIIAAAPYVARMVESSLKEVPAGVIEAAQAMGCTNFQIIWNVLLPEAKPSLISGSIISTVTILSYTALAATLGGTGLGQVAIIYGHQRSQKLVVWVCVLLIVVIVQLIQIVGTTVCLLYTSPSPRD
;
A
#
# COMPACT_ATOMS: atom_id res chain seq x y z
N MET A 1 24.92 8.23 -29.10
CA MET A 1 23.74 9.11 -28.92
C MET A 1 22.83 8.62 -27.75
N ALA A 2 22.23 7.39 -27.78
CA ALA A 2 21.40 6.92 -26.68
C ALA A 2 22.17 6.69 -25.38
N THR A 3 23.36 6.10 -25.46
CA THR A 3 24.26 5.89 -24.32
C THR A 3 24.79 7.19 -23.72
N GLU A 4 25.14 8.15 -24.52
CA GLU A 4 25.59 9.49 -24.07
C GLU A 4 24.46 10.25 -23.35
N PHE A 5 23.22 10.16 -23.86
CA PHE A 5 22.07 10.74 -23.18
C PHE A 5 21.80 10.08 -21.83
N PHE A 6 21.91 8.75 -21.76
CA PHE A 6 21.80 8.01 -20.51
C PHE A 6 22.89 8.42 -19.51
N LEU A 7 24.16 8.52 -19.94
CA LEU A 7 25.26 8.98 -19.09
C LEU A 7 25.01 10.38 -18.55
N LYS A 8 24.51 11.31 -19.37
CA LYS A 8 24.11 12.65 -18.89
C LYS A 8 23.04 12.62 -17.81
N LEU A 9 22.02 11.73 -17.92
CA LEU A 9 21.00 11.58 -16.87
C LEU A 9 21.58 10.96 -15.59
N TRP A 10 22.56 10.08 -15.74
CA TRP A 10 23.28 9.47 -14.61
C TRP A 10 24.16 10.48 -13.90
N ASP A 11 24.99 11.24 -14.64
CA ASP A 11 25.92 12.24 -14.11
C ASP A 11 25.17 13.41 -13.44
N ASN A 12 23.98 13.76 -13.95
CA ASN A 12 23.10 14.76 -13.33
C ASN A 12 22.26 14.20 -12.18
N HIS A 13 22.51 12.98 -11.73
CA HIS A 13 21.80 12.32 -10.62
C HIS A 13 20.28 12.16 -10.81
N ILE A 14 19.74 12.32 -12.03
CA ILE A 14 18.30 12.26 -12.29
C ILE A 14 17.73 10.87 -12.01
N ILE A 15 18.47 9.82 -12.40
CA ILE A 15 18.06 8.43 -12.18
C ILE A 15 18.14 8.07 -10.70
N GLN A 16 19.22 8.45 -10.02
CA GLN A 16 19.42 8.21 -8.59
C GLN A 16 18.34 8.90 -7.74
N LEU A 17 18.05 10.17 -8.06
CA LEU A 17 16.94 10.91 -7.44
C LEU A 17 15.60 10.23 -7.73
N GLY A 18 15.39 9.74 -8.96
CA GLY A 18 14.20 9.00 -9.34
C GLY A 18 13.99 7.74 -8.50
N VAL A 19 15.05 6.97 -8.24
CA VAL A 19 15.03 5.80 -7.34
C VAL A 19 14.62 6.21 -5.93
N TRP A 20 15.33 7.20 -5.36
CA TRP A 20 15.06 7.69 -4.01
C TRP A 20 13.62 8.18 -3.86
N GLN A 21 13.15 8.98 -4.83
CA GLN A 21 11.79 9.53 -4.82
C GLN A 21 10.73 8.42 -4.91
N THR A 22 10.93 7.40 -5.74
CA THR A 22 10.02 6.26 -5.81
C THR A 22 9.98 5.49 -4.50
N VAL A 23 11.12 5.22 -3.89
CA VAL A 23 11.22 4.46 -2.63
C VAL A 23 10.55 5.23 -1.49
N TYR A 24 10.89 6.51 -1.29
CA TYR A 24 10.32 7.25 -0.16
C TYR A 24 8.81 7.51 -0.34
N MET A 25 8.34 7.78 -1.56
CA MET A 25 6.92 7.96 -1.82
C MET A 25 6.14 6.66 -1.56
N THR A 26 6.68 5.51 -2.02
CA THR A 26 6.08 4.21 -1.73
C THR A 26 6.04 3.95 -0.23
N PHE A 27 7.14 4.19 0.48
CA PHE A 27 7.22 3.97 1.93
C PHE A 27 6.22 4.84 2.70
N LEU A 28 6.22 6.16 2.46
CA LEU A 28 5.31 7.07 3.15
C LEU A 28 3.84 6.76 2.82
N THR A 29 3.54 6.53 1.54
CA THR A 29 2.17 6.16 1.14
C THR A 29 1.72 4.87 1.82
N SER A 30 2.55 3.83 1.83
CA SER A 30 2.23 2.56 2.47
C SER A 30 2.03 2.74 3.97
N LEU A 31 2.94 3.45 4.65
CA LEU A 31 2.84 3.71 6.08
C LEU A 31 1.49 4.37 6.44
N PHE A 32 1.16 5.48 5.78
CA PHE A 32 -0.09 6.20 6.09
C PHE A 32 -1.33 5.47 5.60
N ALA A 33 -1.26 4.74 4.49
CA ALA A 33 -2.35 3.87 4.04
C ALA A 33 -2.65 2.77 5.06
N TYR A 34 -1.63 2.21 5.73
CA TYR A 34 -1.81 1.25 6.83
C TYR A 34 -2.27 1.90 8.12
N VAL A 35 -1.80 3.09 8.47
CA VAL A 35 -2.29 3.84 9.65
C VAL A 35 -3.81 4.08 9.55
N ILE A 36 -4.34 4.30 8.36
CA ILE A 36 -5.78 4.50 8.11
C ILE A 36 -6.49 3.16 7.83
N GLY A 37 -5.91 2.34 6.97
CA GLY A 37 -6.53 1.12 6.46
C GLY A 37 -6.64 0.00 7.49
N LEU A 38 -5.65 -0.15 8.40
CA LEU A 38 -5.68 -1.18 9.42
C LEU A 38 -6.85 -0.97 10.41
N PRO A 39 -7.03 0.21 11.03
CA PRO A 39 -8.21 0.45 11.87
C PRO A 39 -9.53 0.26 11.12
N LEU A 40 -9.62 0.73 9.86
CA LEU A 40 -10.82 0.55 9.05
C LEU A 40 -11.12 -0.93 8.77
N GLY A 41 -10.09 -1.72 8.45
CA GLY A 41 -10.22 -3.17 8.23
C GLY A 41 -10.65 -3.91 9.50
N VAL A 42 -10.09 -3.53 10.66
CA VAL A 42 -10.51 -4.09 11.96
C VAL A 42 -11.98 -3.75 12.25
N VAL A 43 -12.40 -2.50 12.03
CA VAL A 43 -13.81 -2.11 12.24
C VAL A 43 -14.75 -2.87 11.29
N LEU A 44 -14.37 -3.05 10.02
CA LEU A 44 -15.15 -3.85 9.06
C LEU A 44 -15.31 -5.29 9.54
N TRP A 45 -14.24 -5.91 10.03
CA TRP A 45 -14.28 -7.28 10.56
C TRP A 45 -15.10 -7.36 11.85
N VAL A 46 -14.89 -6.45 12.81
CA VAL A 46 -15.62 -6.43 14.09
C VAL A 46 -17.12 -6.27 13.90
N THR A 47 -17.54 -5.46 12.92
CA THR A 47 -18.94 -5.16 12.65
C THR A 47 -19.61 -6.11 11.65
N ASP A 48 -18.84 -7.05 11.07
CA ASP A 48 -19.40 -8.10 10.19
C ASP A 48 -20.39 -8.98 10.95
N LYS A 49 -21.27 -9.68 10.20
CA LYS A 49 -22.26 -10.60 10.77
C LYS A 49 -21.65 -11.69 11.67
N ASP A 50 -20.44 -12.13 11.33
CA ASP A 50 -19.68 -13.16 12.04
C ASP A 50 -18.57 -12.53 12.93
N GLY A 51 -18.59 -11.22 13.14
CA GLY A 51 -17.62 -10.48 13.94
C GLY A 51 -17.96 -10.40 15.43
N LEU A 52 -17.08 -9.74 16.21
CA LEU A 52 -17.25 -9.62 17.68
C LEU A 52 -18.44 -8.75 18.09
N HIS A 53 -18.83 -7.77 17.25
CA HIS A 53 -19.91 -6.82 17.52
C HIS A 53 -20.72 -6.57 16.24
N PRO A 54 -21.53 -7.54 15.80
CA PRO A 54 -22.29 -7.42 14.57
C PRO A 54 -23.13 -6.14 14.52
N ASN A 55 -22.83 -5.28 13.56
CA ASN A 55 -23.58 -4.04 13.32
C ASN A 55 -23.78 -3.83 11.83
N LYS A 56 -24.93 -4.30 11.33
CA LYS A 56 -25.26 -4.23 9.91
C LYS A 56 -25.22 -2.81 9.35
N GLY A 57 -25.65 -1.79 10.12
CA GLY A 57 -25.64 -0.40 9.67
C GLY A 57 -24.23 0.10 9.42
N VAL A 58 -23.35 0.00 10.42
CA VAL A 58 -21.94 0.43 10.33
C VAL A 58 -21.20 -0.36 9.25
N ASN A 59 -21.33 -1.69 9.24
CA ASN A 59 -20.66 -2.53 8.25
C ASN A 59 -21.10 -2.21 6.81
N THR A 60 -22.41 -2.01 6.59
CA THR A 60 -22.92 -1.67 5.24
C THR A 60 -22.40 -0.31 4.78
N VAL A 61 -22.45 0.72 5.63
CA VAL A 61 -21.98 2.07 5.26
C VAL A 61 -20.48 2.10 5.01
N LEU A 62 -19.68 1.57 5.94
CA LEU A 62 -18.21 1.50 5.76
C LEU A 62 -17.83 0.62 4.58
N GLY A 63 -18.45 -0.55 4.45
CA GLY A 63 -18.22 -1.46 3.33
C GLY A 63 -18.58 -0.81 1.99
N PHE A 64 -19.67 -0.05 1.92
CA PHE A 64 -20.05 0.72 0.73
C PHE A 64 -18.98 1.78 0.40
N ILE A 65 -18.55 2.58 1.38
CA ILE A 65 -17.52 3.62 1.17
C ILE A 65 -16.23 2.99 0.65
N VAL A 66 -15.74 1.96 1.34
CA VAL A 66 -14.50 1.26 0.94
C VAL A 66 -14.63 0.66 -0.46
N ASN A 67 -15.75 0.03 -0.80
CA ASN A 67 -15.97 -0.54 -2.12
C ASN A 67 -16.12 0.54 -3.20
N PHE A 68 -16.79 1.65 -2.89
CA PHE A 68 -16.94 2.78 -3.81
C PHE A 68 -15.56 3.31 -4.25
N PHE A 69 -14.69 3.64 -3.30
CA PHE A 69 -13.34 4.13 -3.63
C PHE A 69 -12.51 3.09 -4.41
N ARG A 70 -12.63 1.81 -4.09
CA ARG A 70 -11.94 0.72 -4.82
C ARG A 70 -12.49 0.47 -6.22
N SER A 71 -13.72 0.84 -6.49
CA SER A 71 -14.33 0.70 -7.82
C SER A 71 -13.84 1.75 -8.82
N ILE A 72 -13.22 2.83 -8.32
CA ILE A 72 -12.68 3.89 -9.17
C ILE A 72 -11.24 3.50 -9.57
N PRO A 73 -10.88 3.55 -10.86
CA PRO A 73 -9.49 3.35 -11.27
C PRO A 73 -8.55 4.31 -10.54
N ALA A 74 -7.43 3.78 -9.99
CA ALA A 74 -6.53 4.52 -9.10
C ALA A 74 -6.09 5.87 -9.69
N VAL A 75 -5.75 5.91 -10.99
CA VAL A 75 -5.34 7.16 -11.67
C VAL A 75 -6.44 8.22 -11.63
N ILE A 76 -7.69 7.81 -11.92
CA ILE A 76 -8.84 8.73 -11.92
C ILE A 76 -9.11 9.22 -10.50
N LEU A 77 -9.04 8.33 -9.52
CA LEU A 77 -9.23 8.69 -8.12
C LEU A 77 -8.15 9.66 -7.65
N MET A 78 -6.89 9.43 -8.00
CA MET A 78 -5.80 10.34 -7.67
C MET A 78 -6.04 11.74 -8.24
N VAL A 79 -6.45 11.84 -9.51
CA VAL A 79 -6.78 13.13 -10.16
C VAL A 79 -7.97 13.80 -9.44
N ALA A 80 -9.02 13.04 -9.14
CA ALA A 80 -10.20 13.56 -8.44
C ALA A 80 -9.88 14.05 -7.01
N MET A 81 -8.82 13.52 -6.38
CA MET A 81 -8.41 13.88 -5.02
C MET A 81 -7.36 15.01 -4.97
N ILE A 82 -6.94 15.59 -6.10
CA ILE A 82 -6.07 16.77 -6.12
C ILE A 82 -6.61 17.93 -5.25
N PRO A 83 -7.91 18.27 -5.27
CA PRO A 83 -8.46 19.30 -4.39
C PRO A 83 -8.26 19.00 -2.91
N ALA A 84 -8.33 17.73 -2.49
CA ALA A 84 -8.07 17.32 -1.12
C ALA A 84 -6.58 17.52 -0.75
N ALA A 85 -5.66 17.18 -1.65
CA ALA A 85 -4.23 17.44 -1.46
C ALA A 85 -3.95 18.95 -1.33
N LYS A 86 -4.59 19.78 -2.16
CA LYS A 86 -4.48 21.24 -2.09
C LYS A 86 -5.01 21.79 -0.76
N LEU A 87 -6.13 21.24 -0.26
CA LEU A 87 -6.70 21.65 1.02
C LEU A 87 -5.76 21.34 2.21
N LEU A 88 -5.12 20.17 2.16
CA LEU A 88 -4.25 19.70 3.26
C LEU A 88 -2.84 20.31 3.24
N LEU A 89 -2.28 20.53 2.04
CA LEU A 89 -0.87 20.93 1.89
C LEU A 89 -0.71 22.34 1.28
N GLY A 90 -1.80 22.99 0.86
CA GLY A 90 -1.74 24.28 0.16
C GLY A 90 -1.26 24.18 -1.30
N THR A 91 -0.84 23.01 -1.77
CA THR A 91 -0.34 22.78 -3.14
C THR A 91 -1.05 21.60 -3.80
N SER A 92 -1.23 21.69 -5.14
CA SER A 92 -1.85 20.65 -5.96
C SER A 92 -0.83 19.84 -6.78
N THR A 93 0.46 20.17 -6.67
CA THR A 93 1.54 19.56 -7.47
C THR A 93 2.71 19.15 -6.59
N GLY A 94 3.59 18.30 -7.14
CA GLY A 94 4.77 17.81 -6.45
C GLY A 94 4.50 16.56 -5.62
N ASN A 95 5.58 15.97 -5.11
CA ASN A 95 5.54 14.66 -4.45
C ASN A 95 4.63 14.61 -3.22
N GLY A 96 4.55 15.71 -2.45
CA GLY A 96 3.66 15.77 -1.28
C GLY A 96 2.19 15.62 -1.68
N ALA A 97 1.73 16.37 -2.70
CA ALA A 97 0.37 16.28 -3.21
C ALA A 97 0.07 14.87 -3.75
N VAL A 98 1.02 14.29 -4.48
CA VAL A 98 0.89 12.91 -4.99
C VAL A 98 0.80 11.90 -3.85
N ILE A 99 1.62 12.00 -2.79
CA ILE A 99 1.54 11.11 -1.62
C ILE A 99 0.15 11.18 -0.98
N VAL A 100 -0.42 12.37 -0.79
CA VAL A 100 -1.78 12.50 -0.22
C VAL A 100 -2.83 11.83 -1.10
N THR A 101 -2.80 12.06 -2.42
CA THR A 101 -3.75 11.42 -3.34
C THR A 101 -3.59 9.90 -3.38
N LEU A 102 -2.35 9.41 -3.31
CA LEU A 102 -2.03 7.99 -3.22
C LEU A 102 -2.53 7.36 -1.93
N ILE A 103 -2.38 8.03 -0.78
CA ILE A 103 -2.90 7.55 0.51
C ILE A 103 -4.42 7.38 0.44
N ILE A 104 -5.14 8.37 -0.09
CA ILE A 104 -6.60 8.31 -0.23
C ILE A 104 -7.01 7.16 -1.17
N ALA A 105 -6.26 6.91 -2.23
CA ALA A 105 -6.53 5.81 -3.16
C ALA A 105 -6.18 4.44 -2.56
N ALA A 106 -5.11 4.34 -1.77
CA ALA A 106 -4.60 3.09 -1.24
C ALA A 106 -5.28 2.65 0.06
N ALA A 107 -5.68 3.57 0.94
CA ALA A 107 -6.24 3.23 2.25
C ALA A 107 -7.49 2.31 2.17
N PRO A 108 -8.47 2.51 1.28
CA PRO A 108 -9.59 1.58 1.12
C PRO A 108 -9.17 0.19 0.64
N TYR A 109 -8.15 0.11 -0.21
CA TYR A 109 -7.58 -1.16 -0.64
C TYR A 109 -6.92 -1.90 0.52
N VAL A 110 -6.10 -1.20 1.31
CA VAL A 110 -5.46 -1.74 2.52
C VAL A 110 -6.53 -2.20 3.52
N ALA A 111 -7.59 -1.42 3.75
CA ALA A 111 -8.67 -1.80 4.66
C ALA A 111 -9.31 -3.15 4.28
N ARG A 112 -9.52 -3.40 3.00
CA ARG A 112 -10.02 -4.72 2.52
C ARG A 112 -9.01 -5.83 2.65
N MET A 113 -7.73 -5.56 2.41
CA MET A 113 -6.67 -6.56 2.62
C MET A 113 -6.61 -6.97 4.09
N VAL A 114 -6.66 -6.00 5.01
CA VAL A 114 -6.68 -6.26 6.45
C VAL A 114 -7.93 -7.06 6.84
N GLU A 115 -9.12 -6.63 6.42
CA GLU A 115 -10.36 -7.37 6.69
C GLU A 115 -10.27 -8.83 6.20
N SER A 116 -9.74 -9.04 4.99
CA SER A 116 -9.55 -10.39 4.44
C SER A 116 -8.60 -11.22 5.30
N SER A 117 -7.46 -10.64 5.70
CA SER A 117 -6.49 -11.33 6.56
C SER A 117 -7.08 -11.70 7.94
N LEU A 118 -7.91 -10.82 8.51
CA LEU A 118 -8.57 -11.10 9.79
C LEU A 118 -9.63 -12.21 9.66
N LYS A 119 -10.27 -12.36 8.50
CA LYS A 119 -11.23 -13.43 8.22
C LYS A 119 -10.61 -14.82 8.09
N GLU A 120 -9.30 -14.91 7.91
CA GLU A 120 -8.56 -16.17 7.87
C GLU A 120 -8.35 -16.78 9.27
N VAL A 121 -8.51 -15.98 10.34
CA VAL A 121 -8.37 -16.49 11.71
C VAL A 121 -9.52 -17.45 12.03
N PRO A 122 -9.21 -18.68 12.51
CA PRO A 122 -10.25 -19.67 12.82
C PRO A 122 -11.21 -19.17 13.90
N ALA A 123 -12.52 -19.34 13.69
CA ALA A 123 -13.55 -18.89 14.63
C ALA A 123 -13.37 -19.51 16.02
N GLY A 124 -12.93 -20.77 16.11
CA GLY A 124 -12.71 -21.45 17.38
C GLY A 124 -11.68 -20.76 18.30
N VAL A 125 -10.68 -20.06 17.74
CA VAL A 125 -9.72 -19.28 18.53
C VAL A 125 -10.39 -18.10 19.20
N ILE A 126 -11.29 -17.44 18.49
CA ILE A 126 -12.08 -16.31 19.00
C ILE A 126 -13.08 -16.78 20.05
N GLU A 127 -13.79 -17.88 19.78
CA GLU A 127 -14.76 -18.48 20.72
C GLU A 127 -14.08 -18.92 22.02
N ALA A 128 -12.88 -19.51 21.95
CA ALA A 128 -12.10 -19.89 23.14
C ALA A 128 -11.74 -18.65 23.97
N ALA A 129 -11.31 -17.57 23.34
CA ALA A 129 -10.99 -16.32 24.04
C ALA A 129 -12.24 -15.69 24.70
N GLN A 130 -13.40 -15.76 24.05
CA GLN A 130 -14.68 -15.33 24.62
C GLN A 130 -15.07 -16.19 25.82
N ALA A 131 -14.92 -17.51 25.72
CA ALA A 131 -15.22 -18.43 26.80
C ALA A 131 -14.32 -18.22 28.04
N MET A 132 -13.09 -17.74 27.85
CA MET A 132 -12.19 -17.31 28.92
C MET A 132 -12.53 -15.96 29.54
N GLY A 133 -13.59 -15.26 29.05
CA GLY A 133 -14.02 -13.97 29.59
C GLY A 133 -13.20 -12.78 29.10
N CYS A 134 -12.45 -12.90 27.99
CA CYS A 134 -11.71 -11.79 27.41
C CYS A 134 -12.66 -10.71 26.90
N THR A 135 -12.31 -9.44 27.12
CA THR A 135 -13.02 -8.31 26.52
C THR A 135 -12.74 -8.22 25.03
N ASN A 136 -13.63 -7.59 24.25
CA ASN A 136 -13.45 -7.42 22.80
C ASN A 136 -12.12 -6.76 22.45
N PHE A 137 -11.67 -5.77 23.21
CA PHE A 137 -10.37 -5.12 23.01
C PHE A 137 -9.20 -6.12 23.21
N GLN A 138 -9.27 -6.94 24.26
CA GLN A 138 -8.27 -7.99 24.52
C GLN A 138 -8.25 -9.02 23.40
N ILE A 139 -9.43 -9.43 22.90
CA ILE A 139 -9.53 -10.37 21.79
C ILE A 139 -8.89 -9.77 20.53
N ILE A 140 -9.19 -8.53 20.19
CA ILE A 140 -8.61 -7.89 18.99
C ILE A 140 -7.09 -7.79 19.10
N TRP A 141 -6.58 -7.30 20.24
CA TRP A 141 -5.17 -6.95 20.39
C TRP A 141 -4.27 -8.14 20.70
N ASN A 142 -4.76 -9.08 21.53
CA ASN A 142 -3.94 -10.18 22.03
C ASN A 142 -4.21 -11.52 21.33
N VAL A 143 -5.30 -11.62 20.55
CA VAL A 143 -5.66 -12.87 19.86
C VAL A 143 -5.75 -12.64 18.35
N LEU A 144 -6.69 -11.81 17.90
CA LEU A 144 -7.00 -11.65 16.48
C LEU A 144 -5.82 -11.10 15.67
N LEU A 145 -5.25 -9.96 16.08
CA LEU A 145 -4.12 -9.35 15.36
C LEU A 145 -2.85 -10.22 15.42
N PRO A 146 -2.46 -10.83 16.54
CA PRO A 146 -1.34 -11.75 16.57
C PRO A 146 -1.54 -13.00 15.71
N GLU A 147 -2.71 -13.60 15.72
CA GLU A 147 -3.02 -14.79 14.91
C GLU A 147 -3.03 -14.48 13.43
N ALA A 148 -3.55 -13.31 13.04
CA ALA A 148 -3.57 -12.85 11.66
C ALA A 148 -2.20 -12.34 11.14
N LYS A 149 -1.15 -12.21 11.97
CA LYS A 149 0.14 -11.64 11.57
C LYS A 149 0.71 -12.18 10.26
N PRO A 150 0.76 -13.49 10.01
CA PRO A 150 1.33 -14.01 8.77
C PRO A 150 0.58 -13.49 7.54
N SER A 151 -0.75 -13.53 7.58
CA SER A 151 -1.59 -13.03 6.49
C SER A 151 -1.50 -11.51 6.35
N LEU A 152 -1.47 -10.76 7.47
CA LEU A 152 -1.28 -9.30 7.45
C LEU A 152 0.07 -8.90 6.85
N ILE A 153 1.15 -9.63 7.16
CA ILE A 153 2.48 -9.38 6.58
C ILE A 153 2.45 -9.67 5.07
N SER A 154 1.90 -10.81 4.65
CA SER A 154 1.76 -11.15 3.22
C SER A 154 0.92 -10.10 2.48
N GLY A 155 -0.20 -9.70 3.06
CA GLY A 155 -1.06 -8.63 2.53
C GLY A 155 -0.33 -7.28 2.44
N SER A 156 0.57 -6.98 3.41
CA SER A 156 1.36 -5.74 3.39
C SER A 156 2.37 -5.70 2.25
N ILE A 157 2.98 -6.83 1.92
CA ILE A 157 3.89 -6.94 0.77
C ILE A 157 3.14 -6.66 -0.52
N ILE A 158 2.00 -7.34 -0.72
CA ILE A 158 1.17 -7.17 -1.92
C ILE A 158 0.70 -5.72 -2.05
N SER A 159 0.23 -5.13 -0.95
CA SER A 159 -0.22 -3.74 -0.93
C SER A 159 0.90 -2.76 -1.25
N THR A 160 2.09 -2.95 -0.70
CA THR A 160 3.24 -2.07 -0.95
C THR A 160 3.70 -2.13 -2.41
N VAL A 161 3.74 -3.32 -3.02
CA VAL A 161 4.06 -3.48 -4.45
C VAL A 161 2.98 -2.82 -5.32
N THR A 162 1.70 -2.95 -4.95
CA THR A 162 0.60 -2.27 -5.65
C THR A 162 0.72 -0.74 -5.55
N ILE A 163 1.03 -0.21 -4.36
CA ILE A 163 1.27 1.23 -4.14
C ILE A 163 2.48 1.71 -4.95
N LEU A 164 3.56 0.93 -5.01
CA LEU A 164 4.71 1.25 -5.87
C LEU A 164 4.29 1.38 -7.34
N SER A 165 3.44 0.49 -7.83
CA SER A 165 2.90 0.58 -9.19
C SER A 165 2.09 1.86 -9.41
N TYR A 166 1.37 2.34 -8.40
CA TYR A 166 0.66 3.62 -8.46
C TYR A 166 1.61 4.82 -8.46
N THR A 167 2.77 4.75 -7.77
CA THR A 167 3.77 5.82 -7.82
C THR A 167 4.35 6.03 -9.22
N ALA A 168 4.39 5.00 -10.06
CA ALA A 168 4.81 5.14 -11.46
C ALA A 168 3.90 6.08 -12.25
N LEU A 169 2.62 6.22 -11.83
CA LEU A 169 1.66 7.15 -12.41
C LEU A 169 1.77 8.59 -11.85
N ALA A 170 2.63 8.81 -10.86
CA ALA A 170 2.84 10.12 -10.23
C ALA A 170 3.25 11.21 -11.23
N ALA A 171 3.94 10.83 -12.30
CA ALA A 171 4.33 11.74 -13.39
C ALA A 171 3.13 12.46 -14.02
N THR A 172 1.97 11.81 -14.08
CA THR A 172 0.74 12.39 -14.65
C THR A 172 0.14 13.49 -13.75
N LEU A 173 0.54 13.52 -12.48
CA LEU A 173 0.07 14.47 -11.46
C LEU A 173 1.15 15.49 -11.06
N GLY A 174 2.21 15.61 -11.86
CA GLY A 174 3.34 16.52 -11.59
C GLY A 174 4.24 16.04 -10.43
N GLY A 175 4.16 14.78 -10.08
CA GLY A 175 5.11 14.13 -9.19
C GLY A 175 6.37 13.69 -9.91
N THR A 176 7.36 13.26 -9.14
CA THR A 176 8.66 12.81 -9.63
C THR A 176 8.86 11.30 -9.36
N GLY A 177 10.04 10.77 -9.67
CA GLY A 177 10.38 9.36 -9.46
C GLY A 177 10.70 8.63 -10.77
N LEU A 178 10.96 7.32 -10.67
CA LEU A 178 11.33 6.51 -11.84
C LEU A 178 10.25 6.49 -12.93
N GLY A 179 8.96 6.56 -12.54
CA GLY A 179 7.86 6.66 -13.51
C GLY A 179 7.95 7.93 -14.36
N GLN A 180 8.26 9.08 -13.74
CA GLN A 180 8.49 10.33 -14.46
C GLN A 180 9.71 10.23 -15.39
N VAL A 181 10.81 9.67 -14.89
CA VAL A 181 12.04 9.49 -15.70
C VAL A 181 11.76 8.62 -16.93
N ALA A 182 11.03 7.50 -16.75
CA ALA A 182 10.66 6.61 -17.84
C ALA A 182 9.76 7.29 -18.87
N ILE A 183 8.76 8.08 -18.44
CA ILE A 183 7.81 8.73 -19.33
C ILE A 183 8.44 9.95 -20.01
N ILE A 184 8.99 10.90 -19.26
CA ILE A 184 9.46 12.19 -19.79
C ILE A 184 10.79 12.03 -20.53
N TYR A 185 11.78 11.42 -19.88
CA TYR A 185 13.12 11.28 -20.48
C TYR A 185 13.24 10.06 -21.39
N GLY A 186 12.48 9.00 -21.10
CA GLY A 186 12.49 7.78 -21.89
C GLY A 186 11.51 7.84 -23.09
N HIS A 187 10.22 7.79 -22.83
CA HIS A 187 9.18 7.63 -23.85
C HIS A 187 9.02 8.90 -24.73
N GLN A 188 8.82 10.08 -24.13
CA GLN A 188 8.57 11.31 -24.86
C GLN A 188 9.78 11.76 -25.69
N ARG A 189 11.01 11.44 -25.24
CA ARG A 189 12.25 11.73 -25.98
C ARG A 189 12.72 10.56 -26.84
N SER A 190 11.90 9.51 -27.01
CA SER A 190 12.22 8.31 -27.79
C SER A 190 13.52 7.59 -27.36
N GLN A 191 13.91 7.72 -26.09
CA GLN A 191 15.12 7.11 -25.52
C GLN A 191 14.81 5.75 -24.90
N LYS A 192 14.68 4.72 -25.73
CA LYS A 192 14.29 3.36 -25.31
C LYS A 192 15.20 2.80 -24.20
N LEU A 193 16.50 3.10 -24.22
CA LEU A 193 17.45 2.65 -23.19
C LEU A 193 17.05 3.15 -21.80
N VAL A 194 16.65 4.41 -21.67
CA VAL A 194 16.21 5.00 -20.38
C VAL A 194 14.96 4.30 -19.86
N VAL A 195 14.00 4.00 -20.75
CA VAL A 195 12.79 3.25 -20.36
C VAL A 195 13.15 1.89 -19.77
N TRP A 196 14.00 1.11 -20.48
CA TRP A 196 14.38 -0.23 -20.01
C TRP A 196 15.19 -0.20 -18.71
N VAL A 197 16.07 0.78 -18.53
CA VAL A 197 16.78 0.96 -17.26
C VAL A 197 15.84 1.26 -16.12
N CYS A 198 14.84 2.15 -16.31
CA CYS A 198 13.83 2.43 -15.29
C CYS A 198 12.99 1.18 -14.97
N VAL A 199 12.61 0.38 -15.98
CA VAL A 199 11.89 -0.90 -15.78
C VAL A 199 12.73 -1.84 -14.93
N LEU A 200 14.01 -2.04 -15.26
CA LEU A 200 14.90 -2.93 -14.49
C LEU A 200 15.06 -2.44 -13.04
N LEU A 201 15.24 -1.13 -12.82
CA LEU A 201 15.34 -0.56 -11.48
C LEU A 201 14.05 -0.77 -10.66
N ILE A 202 12.88 -0.57 -11.27
CA ILE A 202 11.60 -0.84 -10.61
C ILE A 202 11.48 -2.33 -10.25
N VAL A 203 11.84 -3.23 -11.16
CA VAL A 203 11.84 -4.68 -10.89
C VAL A 203 12.75 -5.02 -9.72
N VAL A 204 13.96 -4.45 -9.66
CA VAL A 204 14.89 -4.66 -8.54
C VAL A 204 14.28 -4.18 -7.22
N ILE A 205 13.68 -2.99 -7.21
CA ILE A 205 13.02 -2.45 -6.00
C ILE A 205 11.89 -3.39 -5.55
N VAL A 206 11.03 -3.86 -6.47
CA VAL A 206 9.94 -4.79 -6.17
C VAL A 206 10.49 -6.11 -5.60
N GLN A 207 11.53 -6.67 -6.22
CA GLN A 207 12.15 -7.90 -5.72
C GLN A 207 12.73 -7.74 -4.32
N LEU A 208 13.38 -6.62 -4.03
CA LEU A 208 13.88 -6.32 -2.69
C LEU A 208 12.75 -6.24 -1.65
N ILE A 209 11.66 -5.55 -1.98
CA ILE A 209 10.46 -5.48 -1.11
C ILE A 209 9.90 -6.88 -0.85
N GLN A 210 9.78 -7.71 -1.90
CA GLN A 210 9.25 -9.07 -1.79
C GLN A 210 10.18 -9.99 -0.97
N ILE A 211 11.49 -9.95 -1.22
CA ILE A 211 12.46 -10.77 -0.48
C ILE A 211 12.43 -10.42 1.01
N VAL A 212 12.53 -9.13 1.34
CA VAL A 212 12.50 -8.68 2.74
C VAL A 212 11.16 -9.07 3.39
N GLY A 213 10.05 -8.81 2.73
CA GLY A 213 8.72 -9.11 3.26
C GLY A 213 8.50 -10.61 3.45
N THR A 214 8.87 -11.44 2.46
CA THR A 214 8.74 -12.92 2.57
C THR A 214 9.65 -13.47 3.67
N THR A 215 10.87 -12.96 3.81
CA THR A 215 11.77 -13.37 4.89
C THR A 215 11.16 -13.04 6.26
N VAL A 216 10.60 -11.84 6.42
CA VAL A 216 9.90 -11.46 7.66
C VAL A 216 8.69 -12.37 7.88
N CYS A 217 7.88 -12.65 6.85
CA CYS A 217 6.73 -13.56 6.97
C CYS A 217 7.15 -14.95 7.44
N LEU A 218 8.22 -15.52 6.87
CA LEU A 218 8.73 -16.84 7.24
C LEU A 218 9.22 -16.91 8.68
N LEU A 219 9.78 -15.83 9.24
CA LEU A 219 10.18 -15.77 10.64
C LEU A 219 9.00 -15.91 11.60
N TYR A 220 7.78 -15.51 11.17
CA TYR A 220 6.56 -15.65 11.98
C TYR A 220 5.75 -16.91 11.69
N THR A 221 6.05 -17.64 10.59
CA THR A 221 5.33 -18.86 10.19
C THR A 221 6.16 -20.13 10.37
N SER A 222 7.47 -20.02 10.62
CA SER A 222 8.31 -21.20 10.89
C SER A 222 7.85 -21.88 12.17
N PRO A 223 7.52 -23.20 12.13
CA PRO A 223 7.25 -23.95 13.36
C PRO A 223 8.44 -23.85 14.29
N SER A 224 8.15 -23.66 15.59
CA SER A 224 9.21 -23.69 16.60
C SER A 224 9.94 -25.04 16.55
N PRO A 225 11.29 -25.09 16.63
CA PRO A 225 12.03 -26.35 16.66
C PRO A 225 11.73 -27.25 17.87
N ARG A 226 10.66 -26.95 18.63
CA ARG A 226 10.28 -27.62 19.87
C ARG A 226 8.93 -28.33 19.79
N ASP A 227 8.30 -28.43 18.62
CA ASP A 227 7.08 -29.21 18.42
C ASP A 227 7.38 -30.54 17.73
#